data_f8a0e866d92706ffa1b004686d93c3a9
#
_entry.id   f8a0e866d92706ffa1b004686d93c3a9
#
_cell.length_a   1.000
_cell.length_b   1.000
_cell.length_c   1.000
_cell.angle_alpha   90.00
_cell.angle_beta   90.00
_cell.angle_gamma   90.00
#
_symmetry.space_group_name_H-M   'P 1'
#
loop_
_entity.id
_entity.type
_entity.pdbx_description
1 polymer ?
#
loop_
_entity_poly.entity_id
_entity_poly.type
_entity_poly.pdbx_seq_one_letter_code
_entity_poly.pdbx_strand_id
1 'polypeptide(L)'
;MKILELSATELAKKIKAGEITSEEAAKASLAQIAKEDQKIRAYLTVDEEKVLARAKEVDDGIRSGKYTGPLAGVPIAVKDNICTKGMKTTCASKILENFVPFYDATAVTRITDAGMVILGKTNMDEFAMGSTTETSYYGPTRNPHNTAHVPGGSSGGSCAAVAASECYYALGSDTGGSIRQPSSYCGVTGIKPTYGTVSRFGLVAYASSLDQIGPIGKNAADCAALLETITSHDERDSTSMERTDTDFTSSIGKGIRGMKIGIPKEYLSDGLDDDVRAAVEQCSAYLKECGA
;
A
#
# COMPACT_ATOMS: atom_id res chain seq x y z
N MET A 1 -16.72 15.68 -10.86
CA MET A 1 -16.15 14.81 -9.80
C MET A 1 -14.67 14.65 -10.12
N LYS A 2 -13.80 14.95 -9.17
CA LYS A 2 -12.37 14.81 -9.42
C LYS A 2 -11.98 13.33 -9.25
N ILE A 3 -11.40 12.74 -10.27
CA ILE A 3 -11.06 11.32 -10.32
C ILE A 3 -10.21 10.89 -9.10
N LEU A 4 -9.26 11.70 -8.65
CA LEU A 4 -8.37 11.43 -7.52
C LEU A 4 -9.06 11.49 -6.14
N GLU A 5 -10.30 12.00 -6.04
CA GLU A 5 -11.07 12.03 -4.79
C GLU A 5 -11.77 10.70 -4.50
N LEU A 6 -11.91 9.85 -5.53
CA LEU A 6 -12.51 8.51 -5.38
C LEU A 6 -11.66 7.63 -4.46
N SER A 7 -12.32 6.73 -3.74
CA SER A 7 -11.64 5.56 -3.19
C SER A 7 -11.24 4.58 -4.30
N ALA A 8 -10.35 3.67 -4.01
CA ALA A 8 -9.88 2.70 -5.00
C ALA A 8 -11.01 1.77 -5.47
N THR A 9 -11.87 1.34 -4.54
CA THR A 9 -13.03 0.49 -4.84
C THR A 9 -14.11 1.23 -5.64
N GLU A 10 -14.31 2.54 -5.40
CA GLU A 10 -15.20 3.38 -6.22
C GLU A 10 -14.66 3.57 -7.63
N LEU A 11 -13.35 3.85 -7.76
CA LEU A 11 -12.70 3.94 -9.07
C LEU A 11 -12.87 2.63 -9.85
N ALA A 12 -12.57 1.50 -9.21
CA ALA A 12 -12.69 0.17 -9.84
C ALA A 12 -14.11 -0.09 -10.38
N LYS A 13 -15.15 0.27 -9.60
CA LYS A 13 -16.55 0.17 -10.05
C LYS A 13 -16.82 1.02 -11.28
N LYS A 14 -16.29 2.25 -11.32
CA LYS A 14 -16.45 3.15 -12.47
C LYS A 14 -15.68 2.69 -13.71
N ILE A 15 -14.49 2.13 -13.54
CA ILE A 15 -13.73 1.53 -14.64
C ILE A 15 -14.51 0.33 -15.21
N LYS A 16 -15.00 -0.54 -14.34
CA LYS A 16 -15.80 -1.71 -14.76
C LYS A 16 -17.10 -1.31 -15.46
N ALA A 17 -17.70 -0.18 -15.08
CA ALA A 17 -18.90 0.37 -15.74
C ALA A 17 -18.58 1.08 -17.06
N GLY A 18 -17.32 1.28 -17.40
CA GLY A 18 -16.90 2.05 -18.58
C GLY A 18 -17.08 3.56 -18.46
N GLU A 19 -17.30 4.07 -17.24
CA GLU A 19 -17.45 5.52 -16.97
C GLU A 19 -16.08 6.24 -16.93
N ILE A 20 -15.03 5.51 -16.59
CA ILE A 20 -13.63 5.97 -16.52
C ILE A 20 -12.77 4.86 -17.12
N THR A 21 -11.71 5.22 -17.84
CA THR A 21 -10.71 4.25 -18.31
C THR A 21 -9.55 4.13 -17.33
N SER A 22 -8.85 3.00 -17.38
CA SER A 22 -7.59 2.82 -16.64
C SER A 22 -6.55 3.84 -17.08
N GLU A 23 -6.52 4.19 -18.36
CA GLU A 23 -5.63 5.23 -18.91
C GLU A 23 -5.91 6.59 -18.31
N GLU A 24 -7.19 7.00 -18.16
CA GLU A 24 -7.57 8.26 -17.50
C GLU A 24 -7.16 8.27 -16.03
N ALA A 25 -7.35 7.16 -15.30
CA ALA A 25 -6.93 7.03 -13.92
C ALA A 25 -5.40 7.11 -13.76
N ALA A 26 -4.66 6.44 -14.64
CA ALA A 26 -3.20 6.49 -14.67
C ALA A 26 -2.68 7.90 -15.00
N LYS A 27 -3.25 8.57 -16.00
CA LYS A 27 -2.91 9.97 -16.34
C LYS A 27 -3.15 10.93 -15.19
N ALA A 28 -4.27 10.76 -14.47
CA ALA A 28 -4.57 11.60 -13.31
C ALA A 28 -3.53 11.39 -12.18
N SER A 29 -3.14 10.15 -11.92
CA SER A 29 -2.09 9.83 -10.94
C SER A 29 -0.73 10.39 -11.36
N LEU A 30 -0.32 10.20 -12.61
CA LEU A 30 0.95 10.74 -13.13
C LEU A 30 1.01 12.27 -13.08
N ALA A 31 -0.09 12.94 -13.40
CA ALA A 31 -0.19 14.38 -13.28
C ALA A 31 -0.08 14.86 -11.82
N GLN A 32 -0.64 14.12 -10.88
CA GLN A 32 -0.54 14.42 -9.45
C GLN A 32 0.89 14.19 -8.95
N ILE A 33 1.55 13.10 -9.35
CA ILE A 33 2.96 12.83 -9.07
C ILE A 33 3.83 13.99 -9.59
N ALA A 34 3.68 14.39 -10.84
CA ALA A 34 4.43 15.48 -11.43
C ALA A 34 4.25 16.81 -10.69
N LYS A 35 3.06 17.03 -10.10
CA LYS A 35 2.72 18.25 -9.37
C LYS A 35 3.25 18.26 -7.93
N GLU A 36 3.11 17.16 -7.20
CA GLU A 36 3.33 17.14 -5.75
C GLU A 36 4.63 16.43 -5.34
N ASP A 37 5.09 15.41 -6.10
CA ASP A 37 6.18 14.54 -5.64
C ASP A 37 7.55 15.24 -5.60
N GLN A 38 7.72 16.34 -6.30
CA GLN A 38 8.91 17.18 -6.15
C GLN A 38 9.11 17.67 -4.70
N LYS A 39 8.01 17.87 -3.96
CA LYS A 39 8.04 18.31 -2.54
C LYS A 39 8.02 17.11 -1.60
N ILE A 40 7.24 16.07 -1.94
CA ILE A 40 6.97 14.91 -1.08
C ILE A 40 8.08 13.88 -1.19
N ARG A 41 8.57 13.59 -2.41
CA ARG A 41 9.60 12.60 -2.71
C ARG A 41 9.20 11.19 -2.29
N ALA A 42 7.96 10.83 -2.60
CA ALA A 42 7.40 9.51 -2.32
C ALA A 42 7.90 8.45 -3.29
N TYR A 43 8.26 8.83 -4.53
CA TYR A 43 8.71 7.90 -5.56
C TYR A 43 10.23 7.95 -5.78
N LEU A 44 10.82 6.78 -6.09
CA LEU A 44 12.21 6.62 -6.56
C LEU A 44 12.26 6.36 -8.07
N THR A 45 11.24 5.70 -8.60
CA THR A 45 11.15 5.33 -10.01
C THR A 45 9.72 5.44 -10.49
N VAL A 46 9.51 6.21 -11.55
CA VAL A 46 8.26 6.29 -12.32
C VAL A 46 8.63 6.23 -13.80
N ASP A 47 7.95 5.39 -14.57
CA ASP A 47 8.15 5.26 -16.03
C ASP A 47 6.79 5.53 -16.71
N GLU A 48 6.54 6.80 -17.02
CA GLU A 48 5.26 7.26 -17.56
C GLU A 48 4.85 6.50 -18.82
N GLU A 49 5.81 6.27 -19.73
CA GLU A 49 5.52 5.58 -20.99
C GLU A 49 5.03 4.15 -20.74
N LYS A 50 5.72 3.39 -19.88
CA LYS A 50 5.30 2.03 -19.52
C LYS A 50 4.00 2.00 -18.76
N VAL A 51 3.77 2.95 -17.86
CA VAL A 51 2.50 3.08 -17.11
C VAL A 51 1.33 3.25 -18.07
N LEU A 52 1.43 4.20 -19.02
CA LEU A 52 0.36 4.48 -19.97
C LEU A 52 0.15 3.32 -20.96
N ALA A 53 1.24 2.70 -21.44
CA ALA A 53 1.15 1.52 -22.28
C ALA A 53 0.42 0.37 -21.56
N ARG A 54 0.75 0.14 -20.27
CA ARG A 54 0.09 -0.87 -19.44
C ARG A 54 -1.38 -0.55 -19.19
N ALA A 55 -1.70 0.72 -18.87
CA ALA A 55 -3.08 1.14 -18.65
C ALA A 55 -3.96 0.90 -19.88
N LYS A 56 -3.45 1.21 -21.07
CA LYS A 56 -4.14 0.93 -22.34
C LYS A 56 -4.32 -0.58 -22.58
N GLU A 57 -3.29 -1.40 -22.34
CA GLU A 57 -3.41 -2.87 -22.41
C GLU A 57 -4.50 -3.37 -21.46
N VAL A 58 -4.57 -2.81 -20.26
CA VAL A 58 -5.57 -3.17 -19.27
C VAL A 58 -6.98 -2.78 -19.72
N ASP A 59 -7.18 -1.60 -20.30
CA ASP A 59 -8.46 -1.20 -20.87
C ASP A 59 -8.92 -2.14 -21.98
N ASP A 60 -8.00 -2.56 -22.86
CA ASP A 60 -8.27 -3.57 -23.90
C ASP A 60 -8.62 -4.93 -23.26
N GLY A 61 -7.91 -5.30 -22.20
CA GLY A 61 -8.14 -6.53 -21.45
C GLY A 61 -9.49 -6.54 -20.71
N ILE A 62 -9.93 -5.42 -20.17
CA ILE A 62 -11.25 -5.28 -19.56
C ILE A 62 -12.34 -5.44 -20.64
N ARG A 63 -12.21 -4.76 -21.77
CA ARG A 63 -13.17 -4.85 -22.88
C ARG A 63 -13.28 -6.26 -23.46
N SER A 64 -12.17 -7.00 -23.52
CA SER A 64 -12.15 -8.38 -24.03
C SER A 64 -12.54 -9.45 -22.99
N GLY A 65 -12.75 -9.05 -21.72
CA GLY A 65 -13.05 -9.99 -20.64
C GLY A 65 -11.83 -10.71 -20.07
N LYS A 66 -10.60 -10.29 -20.41
CA LYS A 66 -9.36 -10.83 -19.82
C LYS A 66 -9.21 -10.44 -18.35
N TYR A 67 -9.50 -9.18 -18.01
CA TYR A 67 -9.43 -8.66 -16.65
C TYR A 67 -10.84 -8.41 -16.11
N THR A 68 -11.33 -9.33 -15.28
CA THR A 68 -12.68 -9.30 -14.69
C THR A 68 -12.69 -9.03 -13.20
N GLY A 69 -11.51 -9.01 -12.57
CA GLY A 69 -11.32 -8.84 -11.14
C GLY A 69 -11.83 -7.50 -10.61
N PRO A 70 -12.08 -7.41 -9.29
CA PRO A 70 -12.68 -6.23 -8.67
C PRO A 70 -11.79 -4.99 -8.70
N LEU A 71 -10.48 -5.13 -8.93
CA LEU A 71 -9.51 -4.03 -8.92
C LEU A 71 -8.86 -3.79 -10.29
N ALA A 72 -9.40 -4.39 -11.37
CA ALA A 72 -8.87 -4.19 -12.71
C ALA A 72 -8.87 -2.70 -13.09
N GLY A 73 -7.75 -2.22 -13.61
CA GLY A 73 -7.54 -0.84 -14.06
C GLY A 73 -7.09 0.14 -12.97
N VAL A 74 -7.08 -0.25 -11.70
CA VAL A 74 -6.71 0.66 -10.61
C VAL A 74 -5.20 0.87 -10.53
N PRO A 75 -4.72 2.14 -10.50
CA PRO A 75 -3.31 2.46 -10.29
C PRO A 75 -2.83 2.13 -8.87
N ILE A 76 -1.61 1.55 -8.78
CA ILE A 76 -0.98 1.15 -7.53
C ILE A 76 0.51 1.49 -7.53
N ALA A 77 1.06 1.85 -6.37
CA ALA A 77 2.50 2.01 -6.14
C ALA A 77 3.07 0.79 -5.40
N VAL A 78 4.37 0.53 -5.54
CA VAL A 78 5.04 -0.63 -4.93
C VAL A 78 6.29 -0.19 -4.18
N LYS A 79 6.39 -0.54 -2.90
CA LYS A 79 7.57 -0.25 -2.08
C LYS A 79 8.84 -0.82 -2.71
N ASP A 80 9.93 -0.09 -2.61
CA ASP A 80 11.16 -0.37 -3.38
C ASP A 80 11.98 -1.58 -2.89
N ASN A 81 11.52 -2.30 -1.87
CA ASN A 81 12.06 -3.62 -1.49
C ASN A 81 11.25 -4.81 -2.03
N ILE A 82 10.20 -4.57 -2.81
CA ILE A 82 9.38 -5.61 -3.44
C ILE A 82 9.83 -5.74 -4.90
N CYS A 83 10.41 -6.88 -5.26
CA CYS A 83 10.95 -7.12 -6.60
C CYS A 83 9.87 -6.98 -7.66
N THR A 84 10.14 -6.13 -8.65
CA THR A 84 9.27 -5.87 -9.80
C THR A 84 10.09 -6.04 -11.06
N LYS A 85 9.76 -7.03 -11.88
CA LYS A 85 10.51 -7.40 -13.09
C LYS A 85 10.69 -6.21 -14.03
N GLY A 86 11.92 -5.97 -14.45
CA GLY A 86 12.25 -4.89 -15.41
C GLY A 86 12.14 -3.47 -14.83
N MET A 87 11.94 -3.33 -13.50
CA MET A 87 11.91 -2.05 -12.80
C MET A 87 12.95 -2.05 -11.67
N LYS A 88 13.73 -0.98 -11.54
CA LYS A 88 14.72 -0.87 -10.46
C LYS A 88 14.09 -1.18 -9.11
N THR A 89 14.79 -1.97 -8.29
CA THR A 89 14.40 -2.33 -6.93
C THR A 89 15.62 -2.17 -6.03
N THR A 90 15.77 -0.98 -5.47
CA THR A 90 17.02 -0.54 -4.85
C THR A 90 17.02 -0.67 -3.33
N CYS A 91 15.88 -0.95 -2.70
CA CYS A 91 15.72 -0.87 -1.24
C CYS A 91 16.17 0.48 -0.66
N ALA A 92 16.05 1.56 -1.44
CA ALA A 92 16.53 2.90 -1.13
C ALA A 92 18.05 2.94 -0.80
N SER A 93 18.84 1.99 -1.30
CA SER A 93 20.29 1.86 -1.07
C SER A 93 21.10 2.08 -2.34
N LYS A 94 22.26 2.72 -2.18
CA LYS A 94 23.26 2.82 -3.24
C LYS A 94 23.80 1.45 -3.68
N ILE A 95 23.85 0.48 -2.76
CA ILE A 95 24.36 -0.88 -3.03
C ILE A 95 23.57 -1.53 -4.17
N LEU A 96 22.26 -1.29 -4.24
CA LEU A 96 21.35 -1.86 -5.23
C LEU A 96 20.91 -0.86 -6.31
N GLU A 97 21.59 0.30 -6.46
CA GLU A 97 21.16 1.38 -7.38
C GLU A 97 20.95 0.92 -8.84
N ASN A 98 21.64 -0.14 -9.26
CA ASN A 98 21.56 -0.71 -10.59
C ASN A 98 20.83 -2.06 -10.65
N PHE A 99 20.27 -2.52 -9.53
CA PHE A 99 19.59 -3.81 -9.50
C PHE A 99 18.22 -3.70 -10.15
N VAL A 100 18.03 -4.51 -11.19
CA VAL A 100 16.76 -4.69 -11.89
C VAL A 100 16.40 -6.18 -11.81
N PRO A 101 15.36 -6.54 -11.05
CA PRO A 101 14.94 -7.94 -10.94
C PRO A 101 14.52 -8.51 -12.29
N PHE A 102 14.87 -9.79 -12.53
CA PHE A 102 14.43 -10.57 -13.69
C PHE A 102 13.13 -11.34 -13.42
N TYR A 103 12.56 -11.19 -12.21
CA TYR A 103 11.32 -11.83 -11.74
C TYR A 103 10.49 -10.85 -10.92
N ASP A 104 9.21 -11.16 -10.79
CA ASP A 104 8.28 -10.45 -9.91
C ASP A 104 8.16 -11.15 -8.56
N ALA A 105 7.98 -10.37 -7.50
CA ALA A 105 7.45 -10.88 -6.24
C ALA A 105 6.04 -11.44 -6.46
N THR A 106 5.64 -12.47 -5.70
CA THR A 106 4.32 -13.08 -5.84
C THR A 106 3.19 -12.06 -5.70
N ALA A 107 3.30 -11.13 -4.73
CA ALA A 107 2.34 -10.05 -4.58
C ALA A 107 2.26 -9.15 -5.83
N VAL A 108 3.39 -8.90 -6.51
CA VAL A 108 3.43 -8.14 -7.77
C VAL A 108 2.78 -8.91 -8.91
N THR A 109 3.06 -10.20 -9.06
CA THR A 109 2.39 -11.07 -10.02
C THR A 109 0.87 -11.02 -9.83
N ARG A 110 0.40 -11.15 -8.58
CA ARG A 110 -1.02 -11.14 -8.24
C ARG A 110 -1.72 -9.84 -8.65
N ILE A 111 -1.15 -8.67 -8.34
CA ILE A 111 -1.75 -7.39 -8.75
C ILE A 111 -1.70 -7.18 -10.27
N THR A 112 -0.64 -7.66 -10.93
CA THR A 112 -0.52 -7.57 -12.39
C THR A 112 -1.54 -8.45 -13.10
N ASP A 113 -1.74 -9.69 -12.61
CA ASP A 113 -2.73 -10.63 -13.14
C ASP A 113 -4.16 -10.16 -12.88
N ALA A 114 -4.39 -9.43 -11.79
CA ALA A 114 -5.67 -8.77 -11.51
C ALA A 114 -5.95 -7.56 -12.42
N GLY A 115 -5.00 -7.19 -13.30
CA GLY A 115 -5.14 -6.06 -14.20
C GLY A 115 -4.90 -4.71 -13.56
N MET A 116 -4.22 -4.62 -12.44
CA MET A 116 -3.81 -3.34 -11.84
C MET A 116 -2.64 -2.71 -12.60
N VAL A 117 -2.45 -1.41 -12.44
CA VAL A 117 -1.43 -0.63 -13.15
C VAL A 117 -0.40 -0.11 -12.16
N ILE A 118 0.83 -0.65 -12.18
CA ILE A 118 1.92 -0.22 -11.33
C ILE A 118 2.46 1.12 -11.83
N LEU A 119 2.35 2.17 -11.01
CA LEU A 119 2.82 3.52 -11.33
C LEU A 119 4.34 3.66 -11.16
N GLY A 120 4.90 2.99 -10.14
CA GLY A 120 6.32 3.11 -9.84
C GLY A 120 6.71 2.49 -8.51
N LYS A 121 7.97 2.74 -8.12
CA LYS A 121 8.59 2.27 -6.89
C LYS A 121 8.68 3.39 -5.87
N THR A 122 8.21 3.14 -4.65
CA THR A 122 8.14 4.16 -3.59
C THR A 122 9.35 4.10 -2.67
N ASN A 123 9.74 5.28 -2.21
CA ASN A 123 10.85 5.48 -1.28
C ASN A 123 10.59 4.80 0.07
N MET A 124 11.67 4.52 0.79
CA MET A 124 11.64 3.79 2.04
C MET A 124 12.90 4.05 2.86
N ASP A 125 12.93 3.66 4.12
CA ASP A 125 14.20 3.56 4.86
C ASP A 125 15.08 2.48 4.22
N GLU A 126 16.39 2.72 4.16
CA GLU A 126 17.35 1.82 3.52
C GLU A 126 17.22 0.39 4.07
N PHE A 127 17.02 -0.60 3.18
CA PHE A 127 16.75 -2.01 3.51
C PHE A 127 15.61 -2.25 4.51
N ALA A 128 14.65 -1.35 4.56
CA ALA A 128 13.52 -1.35 5.50
C ALA A 128 13.94 -1.19 6.99
N MET A 129 15.15 -0.73 7.24
CA MET A 129 15.73 -0.55 8.59
C MET A 129 15.57 0.88 9.06
N GLY A 130 14.35 1.26 9.44
CA GLY A 130 14.05 2.60 9.93
C GLY A 130 12.57 2.81 10.17
N SER A 131 12.22 4.00 10.65
CA SER A 131 10.86 4.38 11.02
C SER A 131 10.48 5.80 10.59
N THR A 132 11.29 6.45 9.74
CA THR A 132 11.11 7.86 9.37
C THR A 132 11.24 8.13 7.87
N THR A 133 11.77 7.17 7.10
CA THR A 133 12.14 7.31 5.67
C THR A 133 13.19 8.43 5.44
N GLU A 134 14.02 8.68 6.45
CA GLU A 134 15.15 9.62 6.37
C GLU A 134 16.46 8.91 5.98
N THR A 135 16.55 7.59 6.19
CA THR A 135 17.77 6.82 5.92
C THR A 135 17.95 6.45 4.44
N SER A 136 16.99 6.80 3.59
CA SER A 136 17.09 6.59 2.14
C SER A 136 18.32 7.27 1.55
N TYR A 137 19.13 6.52 0.80
CA TYR A 137 20.24 7.08 0.02
C TYR A 137 19.80 8.18 -0.95
N TYR A 138 18.58 8.09 -1.47
CA TYR A 138 18.02 9.06 -2.43
C TYR A 138 17.42 10.29 -1.74
N GLY A 139 17.50 10.36 -0.41
CA GLY A 139 17.01 11.44 0.41
C GLY A 139 15.61 11.19 0.99
N PRO A 140 15.19 12.02 1.97
CA PRO A 140 14.00 11.78 2.76
C PRO A 140 12.70 12.01 1.99
N THR A 141 11.68 11.19 2.30
CA THR A 141 10.29 11.48 1.98
C THR A 141 9.70 12.46 3.00
N ARG A 142 8.77 13.30 2.58
CA ARG A 142 8.08 14.28 3.42
C ARG A 142 6.63 13.87 3.67
N ASN A 143 6.11 14.24 4.83
CA ASN A 143 4.70 14.02 5.15
C ASN A 143 3.83 15.00 4.34
N PRO A 144 2.83 14.53 3.55
CA PRO A 144 2.01 15.41 2.71
C PRO A 144 1.17 16.42 3.50
N HIS A 145 0.81 16.11 4.75
CA HIS A 145 0.05 17.02 5.61
C HIS A 145 0.89 18.17 6.13
N ASN A 146 2.19 17.92 6.36
CA ASN A 146 3.16 18.94 6.75
C ASN A 146 4.57 18.48 6.35
N THR A 147 5.13 19.12 5.33
CA THR A 147 6.44 18.75 4.78
C THR A 147 7.63 18.99 5.72
N ALA A 148 7.42 19.62 6.88
CA ALA A 148 8.42 19.72 7.93
C ALA A 148 8.51 18.46 8.80
N HIS A 149 7.55 17.54 8.67
CA HIS A 149 7.49 16.29 9.42
C HIS A 149 7.80 15.07 8.57
N VAL A 150 8.22 13.99 9.23
CA VAL A 150 8.46 12.70 8.60
C VAL A 150 7.14 12.00 8.28
N PRO A 151 7.07 11.18 7.22
CA PRO A 151 5.90 10.37 6.89
C PRO A 151 5.79 9.10 7.74
N GLY A 152 6.79 8.86 8.60
CA GLY A 152 7.02 7.55 9.20
C GLY A 152 7.78 6.60 8.28
N GLY A 153 7.93 5.36 8.67
CA GLY A 153 8.69 4.36 7.90
C GLY A 153 8.56 2.93 8.47
N SER A 154 9.13 1.99 7.77
CA SER A 154 9.97 2.15 6.56
C SER A 154 9.17 2.30 5.26
N SER A 155 7.85 2.14 5.22
CA SER A 155 7.00 2.34 4.02
C SER A 155 6.51 3.80 3.88
N GLY A 156 7.35 4.79 4.25
CA GLY A 156 6.94 6.20 4.26
C GLY A 156 6.56 6.72 2.87
N GLY A 157 7.31 6.37 1.82
CA GLY A 157 6.97 6.74 0.45
C GLY A 157 5.62 6.16 0.01
N SER A 158 5.34 4.89 0.33
CA SER A 158 4.05 4.26 0.02
C SER A 158 2.87 4.96 0.69
N CYS A 159 3.00 5.30 1.97
CA CYS A 159 1.95 6.00 2.71
C CYS A 159 1.79 7.45 2.25
N ALA A 160 2.90 8.14 2.00
CA ALA A 160 2.88 9.52 1.50
C ALA A 160 2.23 9.60 0.11
N ALA A 161 2.54 8.68 -0.80
CA ALA A 161 1.93 8.64 -2.14
C ALA A 161 0.40 8.50 -2.09
N VAL A 162 -0.12 7.61 -1.21
CA VAL A 162 -1.58 7.47 -1.02
C VAL A 162 -2.18 8.72 -0.39
N ALA A 163 -1.55 9.28 0.64
CA ALA A 163 -2.03 10.48 1.33
C ALA A 163 -2.06 11.71 0.41
N ALA A 164 -1.08 11.84 -0.50
CA ALA A 164 -1.02 12.90 -1.50
C ALA A 164 -1.95 12.67 -2.71
N SER A 165 -2.70 11.57 -2.74
CA SER A 165 -3.50 11.13 -3.89
C SER A 165 -2.69 10.95 -5.17
N GLU A 166 -1.42 10.59 -5.07
CA GLU A 166 -0.54 10.25 -6.18
C GLU A 166 -0.83 8.83 -6.70
N CYS A 167 -1.41 8.00 -5.85
CA CYS A 167 -1.94 6.68 -6.19
C CYS A 167 -3.17 6.36 -5.35
N TYR A 168 -3.91 5.32 -5.75
CA TYR A 168 -5.08 4.85 -5.01
C TYR A 168 -4.71 3.80 -3.96
N TYR A 169 -3.69 3.02 -4.28
CA TYR A 169 -3.14 1.95 -3.46
C TYR A 169 -1.62 2.01 -3.44
N ALA A 170 -1.05 1.49 -2.37
CA ALA A 170 0.35 1.09 -2.38
C ALA A 170 0.54 -0.26 -1.69
N LEU A 171 1.56 -1.01 -2.13
CA LEU A 171 2.11 -2.12 -1.34
C LEU A 171 3.22 -1.58 -0.45
N GLY A 172 3.17 -1.97 0.82
CA GLY A 172 4.22 -1.78 1.79
C GLY A 172 4.78 -3.09 2.32
N SER A 173 5.77 -3.03 3.19
CA SER A 173 6.24 -4.16 3.99
C SER A 173 6.33 -3.76 5.46
N ASP A 174 6.01 -4.69 6.35
CA ASP A 174 5.96 -4.46 7.80
C ASP A 174 6.66 -5.61 8.54
N THR A 175 7.62 -5.25 9.36
CA THR A 175 8.36 -6.17 10.23
C THR A 175 8.06 -5.85 11.69
N GLY A 176 8.21 -4.58 12.08
CA GLY A 176 7.99 -4.07 13.43
C GLY A 176 7.08 -2.84 13.46
N GLY A 177 6.26 -2.61 12.41
CA GLY A 177 5.38 -1.44 12.31
C GLY A 177 5.46 -0.69 10.98
N SER A 178 6.28 -1.17 10.03
CA SER A 178 6.65 -0.38 8.83
C SER A 178 5.54 -0.19 7.78
N ILE A 179 4.34 -0.70 7.97
CA ILE A 179 3.11 -0.28 7.29
C ILE A 179 2.24 0.54 8.25
N ARG A 180 2.02 0.01 9.46
CA ARG A 180 1.06 0.54 10.45
C ARG A 180 1.43 1.93 10.93
N GLN A 181 2.68 2.15 11.30
CA GLN A 181 3.17 3.41 11.83
C GLN A 181 3.15 4.53 10.76
N PRO A 182 3.74 4.36 9.55
CA PRO A 182 3.66 5.41 8.54
C PRO A 182 2.23 5.65 8.03
N SER A 183 1.34 4.64 8.04
CA SER A 183 -0.08 4.83 7.74
C SER A 183 -0.74 5.78 8.76
N SER A 184 -0.45 5.61 10.05
CA SER A 184 -0.93 6.50 11.10
C SER A 184 -0.41 7.92 10.91
N TYR A 185 0.88 8.09 10.61
CA TYR A 185 1.51 9.41 10.43
C TYR A 185 1.00 10.16 9.20
N CYS A 186 0.66 9.43 8.14
CA CYS A 186 0.13 10.00 6.90
C CYS A 186 -1.40 10.04 6.85
N GLY A 187 -2.12 9.62 7.90
CA GLY A 187 -3.58 9.65 7.94
C GLY A 187 -4.25 8.75 6.90
N VAL A 188 -3.63 7.62 6.57
CA VAL A 188 -4.15 6.59 5.65
C VAL A 188 -4.36 5.26 6.38
N THR A 189 -5.00 4.30 5.72
CA THR A 189 -5.19 2.96 6.27
C THR A 189 -4.11 2.02 5.76
N GLY A 190 -3.50 1.25 6.66
CA GLY A 190 -2.56 0.19 6.32
C GLY A 190 -2.86 -1.10 7.10
N ILE A 191 -2.75 -2.25 6.45
CA ILE A 191 -2.94 -3.55 7.08
C ILE A 191 -1.63 -4.34 7.03
N LYS A 192 -1.12 -4.71 8.21
CA LYS A 192 -0.15 -5.80 8.32
C LYS A 192 -0.94 -7.11 8.51
N PRO A 193 -1.00 -7.96 7.49
CA PRO A 193 -1.75 -9.21 7.62
C PRO A 193 -1.07 -10.17 8.62
N THR A 194 -1.78 -11.19 9.01
CA THR A 194 -1.21 -12.31 9.76
C THR A 194 -0.06 -12.92 8.97
N TYR A 195 1.03 -13.28 9.67
CA TYR A 195 2.22 -13.88 9.06
C TYR A 195 1.84 -15.10 8.20
N GLY A 196 2.40 -15.16 6.99
CA GLY A 196 2.11 -16.21 6.02
C GLY A 196 0.83 -16.02 5.19
N THR A 197 0.05 -14.94 5.41
CA THR A 197 -1.14 -14.65 4.59
C THR A 197 -0.77 -14.22 3.17
N VAL A 198 0.29 -13.44 3.03
CA VAL A 198 0.83 -12.99 1.73
C VAL A 198 2.23 -13.58 1.57
N SER A 199 2.50 -14.17 0.42
CA SER A 199 3.83 -14.70 0.10
C SER A 199 4.90 -13.62 0.18
N ARG A 200 6.04 -13.97 0.78
CA ARG A 200 7.23 -13.13 0.86
C ARG A 200 8.22 -13.37 -0.29
N PHE A 201 7.90 -14.29 -1.23
CA PHE A 201 8.76 -14.50 -2.39
C PHE A 201 8.92 -13.21 -3.17
N GLY A 202 10.19 -12.78 -3.37
CA GLY A 202 10.54 -11.54 -4.02
C GLY A 202 10.51 -10.29 -3.12
N LEU A 203 10.25 -10.42 -1.82
CA LEU A 203 10.49 -9.38 -0.84
C LEU A 203 11.97 -9.44 -0.41
N VAL A 204 12.71 -8.34 -0.52
CA VAL A 204 14.04 -8.23 0.06
C VAL A 204 13.88 -8.19 1.58
N ALA A 205 14.42 -9.19 2.26
CA ALA A 205 14.16 -9.43 3.67
C ALA A 205 14.83 -8.40 4.58
N TYR A 206 14.13 -8.05 5.67
CA TYR A 206 14.70 -7.40 6.85
C TYR A 206 14.84 -8.42 8.01
N ALA A 207 13.72 -9.00 8.43
CA ALA A 207 13.67 -10.07 9.42
C ALA A 207 12.67 -11.13 8.96
N SER A 208 13.18 -12.20 8.34
CA SER A 208 12.38 -13.21 7.63
C SER A 208 11.28 -13.86 8.46
N SER A 209 11.41 -13.91 9.79
CA SER A 209 10.39 -14.46 10.69
C SER A 209 9.27 -13.48 11.07
N LEU A 210 9.34 -12.23 10.60
CA LEU A 210 8.39 -11.16 10.95
C LEU A 210 7.84 -10.43 9.72
N ASP A 211 8.61 -10.36 8.62
CA ASP A 211 8.28 -9.57 7.44
C ASP A 211 6.95 -9.99 6.82
N GLN A 212 6.11 -9.00 6.49
CA GLN A 212 4.91 -9.20 5.70
C GLN A 212 4.73 -8.07 4.68
N ILE A 213 4.30 -8.42 3.47
CA ILE A 213 3.76 -7.46 2.50
C ILE A 213 2.30 -7.20 2.86
N GLY A 214 1.87 -5.96 2.76
CA GLY A 214 0.48 -5.61 3.01
C GLY A 214 0.03 -4.35 2.28
N PRO A 215 -1.30 -4.14 2.21
CA PRO A 215 -1.93 -3.04 1.51
C PRO A 215 -1.90 -1.74 2.30
N ILE A 216 -1.81 -0.64 1.57
CA ILE A 216 -2.03 0.72 2.03
C ILE A 216 -3.06 1.36 1.10
N GLY A 217 -4.08 2.02 1.65
CA GLY A 217 -5.17 2.65 0.91
C GLY A 217 -5.84 3.74 1.71
N LYS A 218 -6.86 4.39 1.14
CA LYS A 218 -7.57 5.50 1.80
C LYS A 218 -8.46 5.05 2.96
N ASN A 219 -8.97 3.82 2.93
CA ASN A 219 -9.89 3.29 3.92
C ASN A 219 -9.77 1.76 4.07
N ALA A 220 -10.44 1.21 5.09
CA ALA A 220 -10.39 -0.22 5.40
C ALA A 220 -10.97 -1.11 4.28
N ALA A 221 -12.00 -0.64 3.57
CA ALA A 221 -12.60 -1.41 2.47
C ALA A 221 -11.63 -1.53 1.29
N ASP A 222 -10.93 -0.45 0.95
CA ASP A 222 -9.89 -0.48 -0.07
C ASP A 222 -8.78 -1.47 0.33
N CYS A 223 -8.27 -1.38 1.56
CA CYS A 223 -7.20 -2.28 2.03
C CYS A 223 -7.63 -3.74 2.04
N ALA A 224 -8.87 -4.04 2.46
CA ALA A 224 -9.42 -5.40 2.45
C ALA A 224 -9.47 -5.97 1.03
N ALA A 225 -9.96 -5.21 0.05
CA ALA A 225 -10.05 -5.64 -1.35
C ALA A 225 -8.66 -5.91 -1.96
N LEU A 226 -7.67 -5.06 -1.66
CA LEU A 226 -6.30 -5.31 -2.11
C LEU A 226 -5.69 -6.52 -1.40
N LEU A 227 -5.96 -6.72 -0.09
CA LEU A 227 -5.47 -7.88 0.64
C LEU A 227 -6.01 -9.18 0.04
N GLU A 228 -7.30 -9.26 -0.31
CA GLU A 228 -7.88 -10.41 -1.03
C GLU A 228 -7.13 -10.70 -2.33
N THR A 229 -6.77 -9.64 -3.07
CA THR A 229 -6.06 -9.78 -4.35
C THR A 229 -4.67 -10.39 -4.18
N ILE A 230 -3.92 -9.99 -3.13
CA ILE A 230 -2.52 -10.41 -2.92
C ILE A 230 -2.36 -11.64 -2.03
N THR A 231 -3.41 -12.08 -1.34
CA THR A 231 -3.39 -13.28 -0.50
C THR A 231 -3.27 -14.53 -1.37
N SER A 232 -2.28 -15.36 -1.08
CA SER A 232 -2.08 -16.64 -1.77
C SER A 232 -1.12 -17.56 -1.02
N HIS A 233 -1.37 -18.86 -1.12
CA HIS A 233 -0.32 -19.84 -0.89
C HIS A 233 0.70 -19.80 -2.05
N ASP A 234 1.97 -19.98 -1.74
CA ASP A 234 3.06 -19.96 -2.70
C ASP A 234 4.12 -20.99 -2.30
N GLU A 235 4.33 -22.02 -3.12
CA GLU A 235 5.33 -23.06 -2.89
C GLU A 235 6.78 -22.51 -2.81
N ARG A 236 7.03 -21.31 -3.33
CA ARG A 236 8.33 -20.62 -3.27
C ARG A 236 8.59 -19.94 -1.93
N ASP A 237 7.57 -19.80 -1.09
CA ASP A 237 7.66 -19.31 0.28
C ASP A 237 7.10 -20.36 1.25
N SER A 238 7.98 -21.13 1.88
CA SER A 238 7.61 -22.18 2.82
C SER A 238 6.84 -21.70 4.05
N THR A 239 6.78 -20.39 4.27
CA THR A 239 6.01 -19.79 5.38
C THR A 239 4.64 -19.31 4.95
N SER A 240 4.33 -19.29 3.64
CA SER A 240 2.99 -18.94 3.17
C SER A 240 1.98 -20.03 3.54
N MET A 241 0.83 -19.61 4.05
CA MET A 241 -0.21 -20.52 4.55
C MET A 241 -1.28 -20.77 3.51
N GLU A 242 -1.79 -22.01 3.44
CA GLU A 242 -3.06 -22.28 2.80
C GLU A 242 -4.19 -21.72 3.68
N ARG A 243 -5.00 -20.84 3.11
CA ARG A 243 -6.12 -20.21 3.80
C ARG A 243 -7.42 -20.46 3.05
N THR A 244 -8.47 -20.72 3.80
CA THR A 244 -9.85 -20.80 3.29
C THR A 244 -10.66 -19.53 3.63
N ASP A 245 -10.16 -18.72 4.57
CA ASP A 245 -10.78 -17.48 5.06
C ASP A 245 -10.12 -16.26 4.38
N THR A 246 -10.31 -16.11 3.08
CA THR A 246 -9.71 -15.03 2.27
C THR A 246 -10.69 -13.93 1.87
N ASP A 247 -11.94 -14.01 2.32
CA ASP A 247 -12.96 -12.99 2.11
C ASP A 247 -12.90 -11.94 3.24
N PHE A 248 -12.01 -10.95 3.06
CA PHE A 248 -11.81 -9.89 4.04
C PHE A 248 -12.82 -8.76 3.90
N THR A 249 -13.52 -8.66 2.76
CA THR A 249 -14.49 -7.59 2.50
C THR A 249 -15.89 -7.92 3.05
N SER A 250 -16.23 -9.19 3.25
CA SER A 250 -17.56 -9.63 3.66
C SER A 250 -18.01 -9.13 5.02
N SER A 251 -17.09 -8.78 5.91
CA SER A 251 -17.38 -8.28 7.25
C SER A 251 -17.60 -6.77 7.33
N ILE A 252 -17.30 -6.04 6.25
CA ILE A 252 -17.43 -4.59 6.21
C ILE A 252 -18.91 -4.20 6.34
N GLY A 253 -19.21 -3.28 7.29
CA GLY A 253 -20.55 -2.81 7.54
C GLY A 253 -21.44 -3.70 8.43
N LYS A 254 -20.94 -4.86 8.90
CA LYS A 254 -21.73 -5.75 9.79
C LYS A 254 -21.80 -5.26 11.24
N GLY A 255 -21.08 -4.20 11.59
CA GLY A 255 -21.00 -3.67 12.95
C GLY A 255 -20.11 -4.50 13.87
N ILE A 256 -19.94 -4.01 15.10
CA ILE A 256 -19.00 -4.56 16.09
C ILE A 256 -19.68 -4.89 17.42
N ARG A 257 -21.00 -4.95 17.46
CA ARG A 257 -21.76 -5.22 18.69
C ARG A 257 -21.33 -6.55 19.32
N GLY A 258 -20.95 -6.48 20.60
CA GLY A 258 -20.50 -7.65 21.38
C GLY A 258 -19.04 -8.05 21.13
N MET A 259 -18.31 -7.37 20.27
CA MET A 259 -16.87 -7.58 20.13
C MET A 259 -16.14 -7.16 21.42
N LYS A 260 -15.12 -7.94 21.82
CA LYS A 260 -14.23 -7.59 22.93
C LYS A 260 -13.00 -6.91 22.37
N ILE A 261 -12.77 -5.68 22.78
CA ILE A 261 -11.59 -4.87 22.36
C ILE A 261 -10.72 -4.65 23.57
N GLY A 262 -9.44 -5.04 23.47
CA GLY A 262 -8.44 -4.81 24.51
C GLY A 262 -7.60 -3.59 24.20
N ILE A 263 -7.30 -2.80 25.22
CA ILE A 263 -6.35 -1.69 25.14
C ILE A 263 -5.18 -2.04 26.07
N PRO A 264 -4.00 -2.41 25.49
CA PRO A 264 -2.84 -2.74 26.29
C PRO A 264 -2.36 -1.50 27.09
N LYS A 265 -2.30 -1.62 28.40
CA LYS A 265 -1.85 -0.51 29.28
C LYS A 265 -0.42 -0.08 28.98
N GLU A 266 0.40 -1.01 28.48
CA GLU A 266 1.79 -0.78 28.12
C GLU A 266 1.95 0.23 26.97
N TYR A 267 0.92 0.40 26.12
CA TYR A 267 0.92 1.37 25.03
C TYR A 267 0.50 2.79 25.46
N LEU A 268 -0.04 2.92 26.66
CA LEU A 268 -0.48 4.18 27.24
C LEU A 268 0.45 4.63 28.38
N SER A 269 1.75 4.42 28.25
CA SER A 269 2.77 4.80 29.24
C SER A 269 2.94 6.33 29.35
N ASP A 270 3.69 6.77 30.34
CA ASP A 270 3.92 8.21 30.64
C ASP A 270 4.70 8.96 29.54
N GLY A 271 5.34 8.25 28.61
CA GLY A 271 6.04 8.85 27.45
C GLY A 271 5.16 9.10 26.23
N LEU A 272 3.85 8.82 26.32
CA LEU A 272 2.92 9.05 25.21
C LEU A 272 2.42 10.48 25.22
N ASP A 273 2.50 11.18 24.08
CA ASP A 273 1.93 12.52 23.93
C ASP A 273 0.43 12.54 24.23
N ASP A 274 -0.02 13.61 24.89
CA ASP A 274 -1.41 13.75 25.34
C ASP A 274 -2.42 13.69 24.17
N ASP A 275 -2.09 14.28 23.02
CA ASP A 275 -2.95 14.26 21.84
C ASP A 275 -3.13 12.83 21.29
N VAL A 276 -2.07 12.02 21.33
CA VAL A 276 -2.13 10.60 20.90
C VAL A 276 -2.97 9.80 21.90
N ARG A 277 -2.77 10.01 23.19
CA ARG A 277 -3.57 9.40 24.26
C ARG A 277 -5.05 9.74 24.08
N ALA A 278 -5.39 11.02 23.89
CA ALA A 278 -6.75 11.48 23.70
C ALA A 278 -7.40 10.85 22.46
N ALA A 279 -6.67 10.70 21.36
CA ALA A 279 -7.18 10.05 20.15
C ALA A 279 -7.51 8.56 20.36
N VAL A 280 -6.67 7.82 21.10
CA VAL A 280 -6.93 6.41 21.47
C VAL A 280 -8.15 6.29 22.39
N GLU A 281 -8.27 7.15 23.38
CA GLU A 281 -9.40 7.19 24.33
C GLU A 281 -10.72 7.53 23.63
N GLN A 282 -10.72 8.52 22.70
CA GLN A 282 -11.89 8.86 21.88
C GLN A 282 -12.31 7.71 20.98
N CYS A 283 -11.36 7.06 20.33
CA CYS A 283 -11.62 5.87 19.51
C CYS A 283 -12.25 4.75 20.36
N SER A 284 -11.70 4.50 21.54
CA SER A 284 -12.22 3.51 22.48
C SER A 284 -13.65 3.81 22.92
N ALA A 285 -13.96 5.08 23.26
CA ALA A 285 -15.29 5.52 23.63
C ALA A 285 -16.28 5.30 22.48
N TYR A 286 -15.91 5.68 21.26
CA TYR A 286 -16.73 5.47 20.07
C TYR A 286 -17.02 3.98 19.80
N LEU A 287 -16.01 3.11 19.91
CA LEU A 287 -16.19 1.67 19.72
C LEU A 287 -17.16 1.09 20.76
N LYS A 288 -17.11 1.58 22.01
CA LYS A 288 -18.05 1.21 23.08
C LYS A 288 -19.49 1.68 22.74
N GLU A 289 -19.66 2.90 22.23
CA GLU A 289 -20.97 3.39 21.77
C GLU A 289 -21.52 2.54 20.62
N CYS A 290 -20.66 2.02 19.74
CA CYS A 290 -21.03 1.07 18.68
C CYS A 290 -21.37 -0.34 19.20
N GLY A 291 -21.23 -0.59 20.50
CA GLY A 291 -21.64 -1.82 21.16
C GLY A 291 -20.53 -2.86 21.37
N ALA A 292 -19.27 -2.48 21.18
CA ALA A 292 -18.12 -3.32 21.55
C ALA A 292 -17.93 -3.34 23.08
#